data_67bc9930989d0885693312b41d1e927c
#
_entry.id   67bc9930989d0885693312b41d1e927c
#
_cell.length_a   1.000
_cell.length_b   1.000
_cell.length_c   1.000
_cell.angle_alpha   90.00
_cell.angle_beta   90.00
_cell.angle_gamma   90.00
#
_symmetry.space_group_name_H-M   'P 1'
#
loop_
_entity.id
_entity.type
_entity.pdbx_description
1 polymer ?
#
loop_
_entity_poly.entity_id
_entity_poly.type
_entity_poly.pdbx_seq_one_letter_code
_entity_poly.pdbx_strand_id
1 'polypeptide(L)'
;PVAGAIETIRADGHTPVALAWGAASPSAHVTREAFETIVGALVARLSEALPVDGVYLDLHGAMVCEHVDDGEGEILARVREVVGPGVPVVASLDLHANVTARMVRMADALTIYRTYPHVDMAETGARGARRLLRLAGGSRRLHKAFHAFDYLTPIPSQCTLAEPAADLYRLLARIEEEQGVWLDFAQGFPMADFPECQMSAVCYAPGAELAQSALERFAAAVQDAEPDFALTLWTPQDAVAHAASRGERGAPVVLADTQDNPGAGGNGDTTGLLAALVAARAPDAVLGLLIDPRSAERAHVVGAGASADFALGAISGMAGHHPFAGRFGVERLGDGHFTCTGPMFKGFRMNLGPMALLREERSGVRVVLASVKCQGADQAMFRHVGIEPIRQRIVAVKSSVHFRADFQPIAREVLVVRSPGPALADPAEFDWKRLRRGIRLRPLGPRFPAPAQALQ
;
A
#
# COMPACT_ATOMS: atom_id res chain seq x y z
N PRO A 1 -7.13 -0.83 11.45
CA PRO A 1 -8.60 -1.01 11.58
C PRO A 1 -8.99 -1.69 12.88
N VAL A 2 -8.26 -2.73 13.33
CA VAL A 2 -8.63 -3.52 14.52
C VAL A 2 -8.86 -2.67 15.77
N ALA A 3 -8.07 -1.62 16.01
CA ALA A 3 -8.28 -0.73 17.16
C ALA A 3 -9.63 -0.01 17.08
N GLY A 4 -9.96 0.59 15.93
CA GLY A 4 -11.26 1.25 15.73
C GLY A 4 -12.45 0.28 15.83
N ALA A 5 -12.27 -0.97 15.39
CA ALA A 5 -13.28 -2.00 15.56
C ALA A 5 -13.48 -2.37 17.04
N ILE A 6 -12.40 -2.61 17.80
CA ILE A 6 -12.46 -2.94 19.21
C ILE A 6 -13.11 -1.82 20.02
N GLU A 7 -12.74 -0.56 19.77
CA GLU A 7 -13.32 0.61 20.42
C GLU A 7 -14.83 0.71 20.16
N THR A 8 -15.25 0.53 18.91
CA THR A 8 -16.66 0.57 18.54
C THR A 8 -17.47 -0.56 19.17
N ILE A 9 -16.95 -1.80 19.16
CA ILE A 9 -17.60 -2.98 19.76
C ILE A 9 -17.76 -2.79 21.27
N ARG A 10 -16.74 -2.29 21.97
CA ARG A 10 -16.78 -2.01 23.41
C ARG A 10 -17.75 -0.87 23.77
N ALA A 11 -17.76 0.20 22.96
CA ALA A 11 -18.66 1.33 23.17
C ALA A 11 -20.14 0.94 23.04
N ASP A 12 -20.44 -0.10 22.25
CA ASP A 12 -21.79 -0.66 22.10
C ASP A 12 -22.14 -1.72 23.20
N GLY A 13 -21.27 -1.92 24.20
CA GLY A 13 -21.49 -2.83 25.32
C GLY A 13 -21.13 -4.30 25.07
N HIS A 14 -20.48 -4.61 23.97
CA HIS A 14 -20.05 -5.97 23.60
C HIS A 14 -18.61 -6.26 24.04
N THR A 15 -18.27 -7.54 24.18
CA THR A 15 -16.93 -7.99 24.57
C THR A 15 -16.18 -8.61 23.40
N PRO A 16 -15.14 -7.97 22.86
CA PRO A 16 -14.31 -8.57 21.83
C PRO A 16 -13.41 -9.67 22.43
N VAL A 17 -13.36 -10.83 21.76
CA VAL A 17 -12.48 -11.95 22.07
C VAL A 17 -11.38 -12.00 21.01
N ALA A 18 -10.11 -11.84 21.44
CA ALA A 18 -8.97 -11.86 20.53
C ALA A 18 -8.65 -13.28 20.07
N LEU A 19 -8.58 -13.48 18.75
CA LEU A 19 -8.24 -14.77 18.15
C LEU A 19 -6.75 -14.82 17.74
N ALA A 20 -6.33 -13.99 16.83
CA ALA A 20 -4.95 -13.90 16.36
C ALA A 20 -4.65 -12.48 15.88
N TRP A 21 -3.38 -12.11 15.94
CA TRP A 21 -2.84 -10.89 15.33
C TRP A 21 -1.46 -11.18 14.72
N GLY A 22 -1.19 -10.63 13.57
CA GLY A 22 0.11 -10.72 12.92
C GLY A 22 0.26 -9.64 11.86
N ALA A 23 1.49 -9.26 11.58
CA ALA A 23 1.83 -8.34 10.51
C ALA A 23 3.15 -8.76 9.86
N ALA A 24 3.27 -8.53 8.56
CA ALA A 24 4.51 -8.69 7.82
C ALA A 24 4.69 -7.54 6.84
N SER A 25 5.93 -7.19 6.51
CA SER A 25 6.20 -6.26 5.43
C SER A 25 5.79 -6.87 4.09
N PRO A 26 5.23 -6.09 3.16
CA PRO A 26 4.90 -6.55 1.82
C PRO A 26 6.12 -7.22 1.15
N SER A 27 5.89 -8.41 0.55
CA SER A 27 6.94 -9.24 -0.03
C SER A 27 6.36 -10.15 -1.12
N ALA A 28 6.98 -11.31 -1.37
CA ALA A 28 6.49 -12.37 -2.26
C ALA A 28 5.31 -13.15 -1.64
N HIS A 29 4.98 -14.30 -2.21
CA HIS A 29 3.90 -15.17 -1.74
C HIS A 29 4.11 -15.60 -0.28
N VAL A 30 3.02 -15.69 0.46
CA VAL A 30 3.04 -16.27 1.82
C VAL A 30 3.32 -17.77 1.72
N THR A 31 4.30 -18.27 2.48
CA THR A 31 4.62 -19.68 2.48
C THR A 31 3.43 -20.51 3.01
N ARG A 32 3.29 -21.74 2.52
CA ARG A 32 2.28 -22.68 3.02
C ARG A 32 2.37 -22.82 4.55
N GLU A 33 3.58 -23.01 5.07
CA GLU A 33 3.80 -23.19 6.50
C GLU A 33 3.30 -22.00 7.32
N ALA A 34 3.66 -20.78 6.93
CA ALA A 34 3.22 -19.56 7.63
C ALA A 34 1.69 -19.42 7.60
N PHE A 35 1.08 -19.62 6.42
CA PHE A 35 -0.37 -19.54 6.27
C PHE A 35 -1.08 -20.56 7.15
N GLU A 36 -0.71 -21.84 7.05
CA GLU A 36 -1.38 -22.92 7.79
C GLU A 36 -1.19 -22.79 9.31
N THR A 37 -0.01 -22.32 9.75
CA THR A 37 0.25 -22.10 11.18
C THR A 37 -0.63 -20.97 11.74
N ILE A 38 -0.67 -19.81 11.05
CA ILE A 38 -1.42 -18.64 11.54
C ILE A 38 -2.93 -18.89 11.46
N VAL A 39 -3.40 -19.37 10.33
CA VAL A 39 -4.84 -19.62 10.10
C VAL A 39 -5.34 -20.78 10.95
N GLY A 40 -4.53 -21.82 11.11
CA GLY A 40 -4.84 -22.95 12.01
C GLY A 40 -5.01 -22.47 13.45
N ALA A 41 -4.11 -21.61 13.95
CA ALA A 41 -4.23 -21.03 15.28
C ALA A 41 -5.47 -20.14 15.43
N LEU A 42 -5.80 -19.35 14.41
CA LEU A 42 -7.01 -18.52 14.38
C LEU A 42 -8.27 -19.38 14.49
N VAL A 43 -8.37 -20.41 13.66
CA VAL A 43 -9.52 -21.32 13.60
C VAL A 43 -9.69 -22.12 14.91
N ALA A 44 -8.58 -22.62 15.48
CA ALA A 44 -8.62 -23.32 16.75
C ALA A 44 -9.16 -22.43 17.89
N ARG A 45 -8.65 -21.21 18.01
CA ARG A 45 -9.11 -20.22 19.01
C ARG A 45 -10.56 -19.80 18.79
N LEU A 46 -11.00 -19.67 17.54
CA LEU A 46 -12.40 -19.38 17.25
C LEU A 46 -13.31 -20.52 17.70
N SER A 47 -12.90 -21.77 17.47
CA SER A 47 -13.65 -22.97 17.91
C SER A 47 -13.76 -23.02 19.44
N GLU A 48 -12.69 -22.67 20.16
CA GLU A 48 -12.68 -22.59 21.64
C GLU A 48 -13.55 -21.45 22.17
N ALA A 49 -13.71 -20.35 21.40
CA ALA A 49 -14.48 -19.18 21.80
C ALA A 49 -15.99 -19.32 21.58
N LEU A 50 -16.46 -20.38 20.93
CA LEU A 50 -17.89 -20.56 20.64
C LEU A 50 -18.70 -20.76 21.94
N PRO A 51 -19.96 -20.27 22.01
CA PRO A 51 -20.65 -19.51 20.96
C PRO A 51 -20.22 -18.05 20.88
N VAL A 52 -20.26 -17.46 19.67
CA VAL A 52 -20.02 -16.03 19.43
C VAL A 52 -21.17 -15.42 18.64
N ASP A 53 -21.46 -14.13 18.87
CA ASP A 53 -22.56 -13.42 18.20
C ASP A 53 -22.14 -12.87 16.82
N GLY A 54 -20.84 -12.79 16.54
CA GLY A 54 -20.30 -12.33 15.29
C GLY A 54 -18.78 -12.44 15.20
N VAL A 55 -18.23 -12.39 14.00
CA VAL A 55 -16.77 -12.41 13.75
C VAL A 55 -16.37 -11.18 12.96
N TYR A 56 -15.39 -10.44 13.47
CA TYR A 56 -14.71 -9.37 12.75
C TYR A 56 -13.28 -9.80 12.39
N LEU A 57 -12.93 -9.63 11.12
CA LEU A 57 -11.59 -9.90 10.61
C LEU A 57 -10.98 -8.59 10.05
N ASP A 58 -9.73 -8.35 10.35
CA ASP A 58 -8.93 -7.28 9.77
C ASP A 58 -7.89 -7.93 8.84
N LEU A 59 -8.14 -7.88 7.54
CA LEU A 59 -7.36 -8.54 6.50
C LEU A 59 -6.84 -7.49 5.50
N HIS A 60 -5.83 -7.86 4.68
CA HIS A 60 -5.39 -6.97 3.61
C HIS A 60 -6.29 -7.06 2.37
N GLY A 61 -6.51 -8.25 1.86
CA GLY A 61 -7.32 -8.48 0.66
C GLY A 61 -6.51 -8.75 -0.63
N ALA A 62 -5.18 -8.79 -0.55
CA ALA A 62 -4.31 -9.07 -1.71
C ALA A 62 -3.26 -10.16 -1.42
N MET A 63 -3.51 -11.01 -0.43
CA MET A 63 -2.61 -12.08 -0.04
C MET A 63 -2.68 -13.23 -1.03
N VAL A 64 -1.56 -13.51 -1.70
CA VAL A 64 -1.34 -14.72 -2.50
C VAL A 64 -0.39 -15.64 -1.73
N CYS A 65 -0.76 -16.91 -1.63
CA CYS A 65 0.03 -17.94 -0.96
C CYS A 65 0.63 -18.91 -1.98
N GLU A 66 1.65 -19.67 -1.58
CA GLU A 66 2.28 -20.69 -2.43
C GLU A 66 1.28 -21.76 -2.93
N HIS A 67 0.20 -22.00 -2.19
CA HIS A 67 -0.75 -23.09 -2.43
C HIS A 67 -2.21 -22.62 -2.57
N VAL A 68 -2.48 -21.32 -2.35
CA VAL A 68 -3.81 -20.73 -2.43
C VAL A 68 -3.67 -19.33 -3.04
N ASP A 69 -4.39 -19.06 -4.13
CA ASP A 69 -4.36 -17.78 -4.80
C ASP A 69 -5.10 -16.68 -4.03
N ASP A 70 -6.24 -17.03 -3.42
CA ASP A 70 -7.09 -16.15 -2.62
C ASP A 70 -6.95 -16.51 -1.15
N GLY A 71 -5.91 -15.98 -0.50
CA GLY A 71 -5.63 -16.28 0.91
C GLY A 71 -6.71 -15.79 1.84
N GLU A 72 -7.27 -14.60 1.61
CA GLU A 72 -8.34 -14.03 2.41
C GLU A 72 -9.66 -14.78 2.22
N GLY A 73 -9.99 -15.16 0.99
CA GLY A 73 -11.17 -15.98 0.72
C GLY A 73 -11.08 -17.37 1.39
N GLU A 74 -9.87 -17.93 1.50
CA GLU A 74 -9.63 -19.16 2.24
C GLU A 74 -9.82 -18.98 3.74
N ILE A 75 -9.30 -17.90 4.34
CA ILE A 75 -9.51 -17.56 5.75
C ILE A 75 -11.01 -17.42 6.04
N LEU A 76 -11.71 -16.64 5.23
CA LEU A 76 -13.15 -16.43 5.36
C LEU A 76 -13.96 -17.72 5.26
N ALA A 77 -13.56 -18.63 4.36
CA ALA A 77 -14.20 -19.94 4.21
C ALA A 77 -14.02 -20.81 5.47
N ARG A 78 -12.79 -20.92 6.00
CA ARG A 78 -12.50 -21.68 7.21
C ARG A 78 -13.21 -21.12 8.44
N VAL A 79 -13.26 -19.79 8.57
CA VAL A 79 -14.05 -19.13 9.63
C VAL A 79 -15.54 -19.48 9.48
N ARG A 80 -16.08 -19.40 8.28
CA ARG A 80 -17.48 -19.76 8.00
C ARG A 80 -17.81 -21.21 8.31
N GLU A 81 -16.89 -22.14 8.06
CA GLU A 81 -17.05 -23.54 8.46
C GLU A 81 -17.22 -23.69 9.97
N VAL A 82 -16.45 -22.95 10.77
CA VAL A 82 -16.52 -23.01 12.24
C VAL A 82 -17.81 -22.42 12.79
N VAL A 83 -18.17 -21.22 12.32
CA VAL A 83 -19.32 -20.50 12.92
C VAL A 83 -20.66 -20.83 12.29
N GLY A 84 -20.66 -21.53 11.16
CA GLY A 84 -21.88 -21.86 10.41
C GLY A 84 -22.53 -20.62 9.73
N PRO A 85 -23.67 -20.83 9.06
CA PRO A 85 -24.31 -19.78 8.26
C PRO A 85 -25.07 -18.72 9.09
N GLY A 86 -25.27 -18.95 10.38
CA GLY A 86 -26.07 -18.08 11.24
C GLY A 86 -25.33 -16.90 11.83
N VAL A 87 -24.03 -17.04 12.09
CA VAL A 87 -23.20 -16.01 12.70
C VAL A 87 -22.68 -15.04 11.64
N PRO A 88 -22.87 -13.71 11.78
CA PRO A 88 -22.35 -12.76 10.81
C PRO A 88 -20.81 -12.69 10.86
N VAL A 89 -20.21 -12.63 9.65
CA VAL A 89 -18.77 -12.47 9.44
C VAL A 89 -18.53 -11.22 8.62
N VAL A 90 -17.82 -10.25 9.17
CA VAL A 90 -17.46 -8.99 8.50
C VAL A 90 -15.95 -8.87 8.45
N ALA A 91 -15.40 -8.44 7.31
CA ALA A 91 -13.99 -8.16 7.19
C ALA A 91 -13.73 -6.71 6.75
N SER A 92 -12.69 -6.08 7.35
CA SER A 92 -12.07 -4.89 6.77
C SER A 92 -10.94 -5.26 5.84
N LEU A 93 -10.79 -4.50 4.75
CA LEU A 93 -9.76 -4.70 3.73
C LEU A 93 -9.09 -3.37 3.37
N ASP A 94 -7.86 -3.47 2.89
CA ASP A 94 -7.15 -2.37 2.24
C ASP A 94 -7.84 -1.99 0.91
N LEU A 95 -7.68 -0.75 0.45
CA LEU A 95 -8.21 -0.36 -0.85
C LEU A 95 -7.48 -1.04 -2.02
N HIS A 96 -6.28 -1.59 -1.77
CA HIS A 96 -5.55 -2.40 -2.73
C HIS A 96 -6.00 -3.88 -2.74
N ALA A 97 -7.12 -4.21 -2.10
CA ALA A 97 -7.65 -5.57 -2.14
C ALA A 97 -8.00 -6.01 -3.57
N ASN A 98 -7.63 -7.22 -3.93
CA ASN A 98 -8.13 -7.93 -5.09
C ASN A 98 -9.34 -8.76 -4.63
N VAL A 99 -10.51 -8.12 -4.48
CA VAL A 99 -11.69 -8.78 -3.94
C VAL A 99 -12.17 -9.86 -4.91
N THR A 100 -12.28 -11.07 -4.40
CA THR A 100 -12.74 -12.23 -5.16
C THR A 100 -14.23 -12.52 -4.96
N ALA A 101 -14.83 -13.24 -5.88
CA ALA A 101 -16.18 -13.75 -5.71
C ALA A 101 -16.30 -14.66 -4.46
N ARG A 102 -15.22 -15.34 -4.06
CA ARG A 102 -15.17 -16.18 -2.86
C ARG A 102 -15.24 -15.32 -1.59
N MET A 103 -14.47 -14.23 -1.49
CA MET A 103 -14.54 -13.29 -0.36
C MET A 103 -15.97 -12.75 -0.18
N VAL A 104 -16.61 -12.31 -1.27
CA VAL A 104 -17.98 -11.78 -1.25
C VAL A 104 -19.01 -12.83 -0.81
N ARG A 105 -18.82 -14.11 -1.20
CA ARG A 105 -19.74 -15.19 -0.77
C ARG A 105 -19.57 -15.52 0.72
N MET A 106 -18.34 -15.59 1.22
CA MET A 106 -18.04 -16.09 2.58
C MET A 106 -18.25 -15.03 3.66
N ALA A 107 -17.96 -13.75 3.41
CA ALA A 107 -18.26 -12.64 4.32
C ALA A 107 -19.72 -12.19 4.18
N ASP A 108 -20.35 -11.75 5.26
CA ASP A 108 -21.65 -11.09 5.21
C ASP A 108 -21.55 -9.63 4.76
N ALA A 109 -20.42 -8.96 5.09
CA ALA A 109 -20.03 -7.69 4.51
C ALA A 109 -18.50 -7.55 4.49
N LEU A 110 -18.01 -6.87 3.48
CA LEU A 110 -16.64 -6.35 3.39
C LEU A 110 -16.70 -4.84 3.63
N THR A 111 -15.64 -4.27 4.21
CA THR A 111 -15.51 -2.83 4.45
C THR A 111 -14.11 -2.41 4.04
N ILE A 112 -14.00 -1.55 3.04
CA ILE A 112 -12.71 -1.27 2.36
C ILE A 112 -12.25 0.15 2.70
N TYR A 113 -10.93 0.38 2.84
CA TYR A 113 -10.36 1.72 3.02
C TYR A 113 -10.83 2.67 1.91
N ARG A 114 -10.95 3.95 2.26
CA ARG A 114 -11.42 5.00 1.33
C ARG A 114 -10.35 6.02 1.02
N THR A 115 -9.18 5.87 1.63
CA THR A 115 -8.07 6.82 1.46
C THR A 115 -6.77 6.13 1.08
N TYR A 116 -6.07 6.75 0.15
CA TYR A 116 -4.68 6.44 -0.17
C TYR A 116 -3.93 7.76 -0.37
N PRO A 117 -3.13 8.18 0.60
CA PRO A 117 -2.57 7.48 1.79
C PRO A 117 -3.61 6.97 2.79
N HIS A 118 -3.32 5.84 3.47
CA HIS A 118 -4.22 5.17 4.41
C HIS A 118 -4.32 5.91 5.74
N VAL A 119 -5.13 6.97 5.77
CA VAL A 119 -5.37 7.76 6.98
C VAL A 119 -6.69 7.44 7.67
N ASP A 120 -7.54 6.62 7.04
CA ASP A 120 -8.87 6.21 7.53
C ASP A 120 -8.93 4.79 8.11
N MET A 121 -7.77 4.17 8.41
CA MET A 121 -7.71 2.79 8.90
C MET A 121 -8.61 2.53 10.12
N ALA A 122 -8.53 3.39 11.15
CA ALA A 122 -9.35 3.24 12.35
C ALA A 122 -10.84 3.44 12.06
N GLU A 123 -11.20 4.41 11.21
CA GLU A 123 -12.58 4.65 10.80
C GLU A 123 -13.15 3.49 9.97
N THR A 124 -12.35 2.88 9.11
CA THR A 124 -12.75 1.69 8.36
C THR A 124 -13.04 0.53 9.30
N GLY A 125 -12.19 0.31 10.31
CA GLY A 125 -12.47 -0.68 11.36
C GLY A 125 -13.76 -0.40 12.14
N ALA A 126 -13.96 0.86 12.52
CA ALA A 126 -15.20 1.29 13.18
C ALA A 126 -16.44 1.08 12.29
N ARG A 127 -16.33 1.39 10.98
CA ARG A 127 -17.39 1.17 10.00
C ARG A 127 -17.71 -0.32 9.85
N GLY A 128 -16.69 -1.19 9.78
CA GLY A 128 -16.87 -2.64 9.74
C GLY A 128 -17.53 -3.18 11.01
N ALA A 129 -17.11 -2.71 12.18
CA ALA A 129 -17.70 -3.09 13.46
C ALA A 129 -19.18 -2.67 13.55
N ARG A 130 -19.55 -1.46 13.15
CA ARG A 130 -20.95 -1.02 13.08
C ARG A 130 -21.80 -1.90 12.17
N ARG A 131 -21.25 -2.32 11.01
CA ARG A 131 -21.90 -3.30 10.12
C ARG A 131 -22.12 -4.64 10.80
N LEU A 132 -21.09 -5.16 11.49
CA LEU A 132 -21.15 -6.41 12.26
C LEU A 132 -22.24 -6.35 13.34
N LEU A 133 -22.23 -5.32 14.19
CA LEU A 133 -23.19 -5.13 15.26
C LEU A 133 -24.63 -5.04 14.74
N ARG A 134 -24.85 -4.33 13.64
CA ARG A 134 -26.16 -4.27 12.99
C ARG A 134 -26.63 -5.65 12.50
N LEU A 135 -25.74 -6.46 11.94
CA LEU A 135 -26.07 -7.82 11.48
C LEU A 135 -26.32 -8.78 12.65
N ALA A 136 -25.49 -8.70 13.72
CA ALA A 136 -25.66 -9.51 14.93
C ALA A 136 -26.94 -9.17 15.71
N GLY A 137 -27.36 -7.91 15.69
CA GLY A 137 -28.60 -7.44 16.29
C GLY A 137 -29.88 -7.90 15.57
N GLY A 138 -29.79 -8.86 14.64
CA GLY A 138 -30.96 -9.46 13.96
C GLY A 138 -31.48 -8.66 12.78
N SER A 139 -30.70 -7.72 12.24
CA SER A 139 -31.06 -7.04 11.00
C SER A 139 -31.20 -8.05 9.86
N ARG A 140 -32.15 -7.76 8.95
CA ARG A 140 -32.38 -8.58 7.76
C ARG A 140 -31.09 -8.77 6.97
N ARG A 141 -30.81 -10.00 6.49
CA ARG A 141 -29.69 -10.25 5.57
C ARG A 141 -29.78 -9.32 4.37
N LEU A 142 -28.64 -8.72 4.03
CA LEU A 142 -28.54 -7.84 2.87
C LEU A 142 -28.27 -8.65 1.61
N HIS A 143 -28.86 -8.19 0.50
CA HIS A 143 -28.48 -8.65 -0.83
C HIS A 143 -27.14 -8.03 -1.22
N LYS A 144 -26.34 -8.80 -1.95
CA LYS A 144 -25.01 -8.42 -2.41
C LYS A 144 -24.99 -8.31 -3.92
N ALA A 145 -24.48 -7.20 -4.43
CA ALA A 145 -24.11 -7.07 -5.83
C ALA A 145 -22.59 -6.87 -5.91
N PHE A 146 -21.93 -7.49 -6.88
CA PHE A 146 -20.47 -7.46 -7.06
C PHE A 146 -20.13 -7.18 -8.52
N HIS A 147 -19.17 -6.29 -8.73
CA HIS A 147 -18.65 -5.95 -10.05
C HIS A 147 -17.13 -6.01 -10.06
N ALA A 148 -16.55 -6.71 -11.02
CA ALA A 148 -15.12 -6.79 -11.29
C ALA A 148 -14.81 -6.01 -12.56
N PHE A 149 -13.92 -5.02 -12.45
CA PHE A 149 -13.53 -4.19 -13.60
C PHE A 149 -12.52 -4.94 -14.49
N ASP A 150 -12.48 -4.61 -15.76
CA ASP A 150 -11.66 -5.31 -16.77
C ASP A 150 -10.40 -4.54 -17.19
N TYR A 151 -9.87 -3.71 -16.30
CA TYR A 151 -8.59 -3.04 -16.45
C TYR A 151 -7.84 -2.90 -15.13
N LEU A 152 -6.50 -2.85 -15.20
CA LEU A 152 -5.61 -2.59 -14.07
C LEU A 152 -5.23 -1.11 -14.05
N THR A 153 -4.98 -0.58 -12.87
CA THR A 153 -4.49 0.78 -12.67
C THR A 153 -3.10 0.79 -12.05
N PRO A 154 -2.20 1.69 -12.45
CA PRO A 154 -0.95 1.91 -11.75
C PRO A 154 -1.18 2.28 -10.28
N ILE A 155 -0.41 1.72 -9.35
CA ILE A 155 -0.51 2.06 -7.92
C ILE A 155 -0.49 3.57 -7.65
N PRO A 156 0.41 4.38 -8.28
CA PRO A 156 0.42 5.80 -8.01
C PRO A 156 -0.82 6.57 -8.47
N SER A 157 -1.56 6.06 -9.46
CA SER A 157 -2.82 6.68 -9.92
C SER A 157 -4.02 6.38 -9.03
N GLN A 158 -3.89 5.46 -8.08
CA GLN A 158 -4.92 5.12 -7.09
C GLN A 158 -5.01 6.14 -5.93
N CYS A 159 -4.21 7.21 -5.97
CA CYS A 159 -4.11 8.22 -4.93
C CYS A 159 -5.44 8.99 -4.75
N THR A 160 -6.05 8.91 -3.57
CA THR A 160 -7.32 9.58 -3.27
C THR A 160 -7.19 11.07 -2.92
N LEU A 161 -5.97 11.62 -2.95
CA LEU A 161 -5.71 13.06 -2.89
C LEU A 161 -5.69 13.71 -4.29
N ALA A 162 -5.94 12.92 -5.35
CA ALA A 162 -5.95 13.36 -6.74
C ALA A 162 -7.08 12.68 -7.51
N GLU A 163 -7.47 13.30 -8.63
CA GLU A 163 -8.43 12.72 -9.56
C GLU A 163 -7.76 11.60 -10.40
N PRO A 164 -8.52 10.62 -10.84
CA PRO A 164 -9.98 10.45 -10.71
C PRO A 164 -10.42 9.77 -9.38
N ALA A 165 -9.48 9.20 -8.61
CA ALA A 165 -9.82 8.44 -7.41
C ALA A 165 -10.60 9.26 -6.37
N ALA A 166 -10.22 10.54 -6.15
CA ALA A 166 -10.91 11.43 -5.22
C ALA A 166 -12.40 11.60 -5.58
N ASP A 167 -12.73 11.83 -6.87
CA ASP A 167 -14.11 11.98 -7.33
C ASP A 167 -14.91 10.70 -7.17
N LEU A 168 -14.32 9.55 -7.47
CA LEU A 168 -14.97 8.26 -7.33
C LEU A 168 -15.33 7.95 -5.88
N TYR A 169 -14.44 8.21 -4.91
CA TYR A 169 -14.78 8.02 -3.50
C TYR A 169 -15.80 9.04 -2.99
N ARG A 170 -15.83 10.27 -3.52
CA ARG A 170 -16.92 11.25 -3.26
C ARG A 170 -18.26 10.76 -3.82
N LEU A 171 -18.26 10.21 -5.02
CA LEU A 171 -19.47 9.64 -5.63
C LEU A 171 -19.99 8.44 -4.84
N LEU A 172 -19.07 7.54 -4.40
CA LEU A 172 -19.40 6.39 -3.57
C LEU A 172 -20.13 6.83 -2.30
N ALA A 173 -19.60 7.82 -1.58
CA ALA A 173 -20.23 8.34 -0.35
C ALA A 173 -21.61 8.94 -0.63
N ARG A 174 -21.80 9.67 -1.73
CA ARG A 174 -23.10 10.20 -2.14
C ARG A 174 -24.11 9.11 -2.43
N ILE A 175 -23.70 8.05 -3.14
CA ILE A 175 -24.63 6.93 -3.42
C ILE A 175 -25.07 6.25 -2.12
N GLU A 176 -24.15 6.04 -1.16
CA GLU A 176 -24.51 5.48 0.15
C GLU A 176 -25.53 6.35 0.89
N GLU A 177 -25.31 7.67 0.92
CA GLU A 177 -26.20 8.62 1.59
C GLU A 177 -27.57 8.70 0.92
N GLU A 178 -27.61 8.85 -0.41
CA GLU A 178 -28.85 8.99 -1.18
C GLU A 178 -29.73 7.73 -1.15
N GLN A 179 -29.12 6.54 -1.13
CA GLN A 179 -29.85 5.29 -1.32
C GLN A 179 -29.92 4.39 -0.09
N GLY A 180 -29.20 4.73 0.99
CA GLY A 180 -29.17 3.94 2.23
C GLY A 180 -28.54 2.56 2.05
N VAL A 181 -27.59 2.42 1.14
CA VAL A 181 -26.84 1.19 0.86
C VAL A 181 -25.47 1.21 1.53
N TRP A 182 -24.77 0.06 1.56
CA TRP A 182 -23.35 0.02 1.84
C TRP A 182 -22.62 -0.28 0.52
N LEU A 183 -21.73 0.60 0.13
CA LEU A 183 -20.96 0.50 -1.10
C LEU A 183 -19.46 0.57 -0.77
N ASP A 184 -18.69 -0.37 -1.26
CA ASP A 184 -17.24 -0.42 -1.07
C ASP A 184 -16.55 -0.63 -2.42
N PHE A 185 -15.41 0.02 -2.60
CA PHE A 185 -14.60 -0.02 -3.82
C PHE A 185 -13.15 -0.34 -3.49
N ALA A 186 -12.61 -1.39 -4.10
CA ALA A 186 -11.22 -1.79 -4.05
C ALA A 186 -10.54 -1.47 -5.38
N GLN A 187 -9.45 -0.72 -5.34
CA GLN A 187 -8.69 -0.35 -6.55
C GLN A 187 -7.74 -1.47 -6.99
N GLY A 188 -7.59 -2.54 -6.19
CA GLY A 188 -6.79 -3.70 -6.51
C GLY A 188 -5.28 -3.50 -6.30
N PHE A 189 -4.56 -4.59 -6.17
CA PHE A 189 -3.11 -4.64 -6.16
C PHE A 189 -2.62 -5.18 -7.50
N PRO A 190 -2.23 -4.32 -8.46
CA PRO A 190 -1.98 -4.71 -9.84
C PRO A 190 -0.67 -5.47 -10.04
N MET A 191 0.01 -5.88 -8.97
CA MET A 191 1.24 -6.69 -9.02
C MET A 191 1.02 -8.15 -8.62
N ALA A 192 -0.21 -8.55 -8.31
CA ALA A 192 -0.55 -9.92 -7.99
C ALA A 192 -0.96 -10.69 -9.26
N ASP A 193 -0.19 -11.72 -9.63
CA ASP A 193 -0.44 -12.51 -10.84
C ASP A 193 -1.33 -13.73 -10.54
N PHE A 194 -2.64 -13.50 -10.43
CA PHE A 194 -3.64 -14.56 -10.30
C PHE A 194 -4.95 -14.16 -11.02
N PRO A 195 -5.89 -15.09 -11.28
CA PRO A 195 -7.04 -14.84 -12.16
C PRO A 195 -7.97 -13.71 -11.74
N GLU A 196 -8.11 -13.44 -10.44
CA GLU A 196 -8.97 -12.38 -9.90
C GLU A 196 -8.17 -11.15 -9.43
N CYS A 197 -6.95 -10.93 -9.94
CA CYS A 197 -6.22 -9.67 -9.77
C CYS A 197 -6.93 -8.56 -10.56
N GLN A 198 -7.69 -7.70 -9.85
CA GLN A 198 -8.59 -6.73 -10.47
C GLN A 198 -9.07 -5.67 -9.50
N MET A 199 -9.50 -4.53 -10.03
CA MET A 199 -10.35 -3.61 -9.28
C MET A 199 -11.76 -4.20 -9.13
N SER A 200 -12.47 -3.85 -8.07
CA SER A 200 -13.82 -4.36 -7.82
C SER A 200 -14.65 -3.44 -6.95
N ALA A 201 -15.96 -3.54 -7.09
CA ALA A 201 -16.91 -2.87 -6.20
C ALA A 201 -17.94 -3.87 -5.68
N VAL A 202 -18.40 -3.66 -4.46
CA VAL A 202 -19.45 -4.47 -3.82
C VAL A 202 -20.49 -3.58 -3.16
N CYS A 203 -21.75 -3.87 -3.40
CA CYS A 203 -22.87 -3.16 -2.80
C CYS A 203 -23.74 -4.10 -1.98
N TYR A 204 -24.20 -3.63 -0.82
CA TYR A 204 -25.08 -4.34 0.10
C TYR A 204 -26.33 -3.51 0.33
N ALA A 205 -27.52 -4.10 0.08
CA ALA A 205 -28.80 -3.41 0.23
C ALA A 205 -29.91 -4.36 0.73
N PRO A 206 -31.02 -3.84 1.27
CA PRO A 206 -32.16 -4.65 1.68
C PRO A 206 -32.86 -5.40 0.53
N GLY A 207 -32.69 -4.93 -0.73
CA GLY A 207 -33.25 -5.53 -1.93
C GLY A 207 -32.19 -5.76 -3.02
N ALA A 208 -32.35 -6.82 -3.81
CA ALA A 208 -31.40 -7.17 -4.86
C ALA A 208 -31.33 -6.10 -5.97
N GLU A 209 -32.48 -5.57 -6.40
CA GLU A 209 -32.57 -4.52 -7.42
C GLU A 209 -31.88 -3.23 -6.98
N LEU A 210 -32.03 -2.85 -5.70
CA LEU A 210 -31.37 -1.66 -5.14
C LEU A 210 -29.86 -1.86 -5.08
N ALA A 211 -29.38 -3.05 -4.64
CA ALA A 211 -27.96 -3.36 -4.62
C ALA A 211 -27.36 -3.29 -6.04
N GLN A 212 -28.05 -3.86 -7.01
CA GLN A 212 -27.60 -3.91 -8.40
C GLN A 212 -27.58 -2.51 -9.04
N SER A 213 -28.65 -1.72 -8.91
CA SER A 213 -28.73 -0.38 -9.51
C SER A 213 -27.74 0.62 -8.90
N ALA A 214 -27.52 0.56 -7.58
CA ALA A 214 -26.51 1.39 -6.92
C ALA A 214 -25.09 1.04 -7.40
N LEU A 215 -24.81 -0.27 -7.51
CA LEU A 215 -23.53 -0.75 -8.02
C LEU A 215 -23.29 -0.36 -9.48
N GLU A 216 -24.29 -0.52 -10.35
CA GLU A 216 -24.19 -0.16 -11.77
C GLU A 216 -23.92 1.34 -11.97
N ARG A 217 -24.61 2.20 -11.20
CA ARG A 217 -24.36 3.65 -11.22
C ARG A 217 -22.89 3.97 -10.88
N PHE A 218 -22.34 3.32 -9.87
CA PHE A 218 -20.95 3.52 -9.48
C PHE A 218 -19.98 2.91 -10.51
N ALA A 219 -20.27 1.69 -10.97
CA ALA A 219 -19.43 0.99 -11.95
C ALA A 219 -19.32 1.75 -13.27
N ALA A 220 -20.40 2.36 -13.74
CA ALA A 220 -20.37 3.21 -14.93
C ALA A 220 -19.39 4.38 -14.75
N ALA A 221 -19.44 5.07 -13.62
CA ALA A 221 -18.51 6.19 -13.35
C ALA A 221 -17.04 5.73 -13.28
N VAL A 222 -16.75 4.56 -12.69
CA VAL A 222 -15.40 3.99 -12.68
C VAL A 222 -14.93 3.66 -14.10
N GLN A 223 -15.82 3.11 -14.93
CA GLN A 223 -15.51 2.79 -16.33
C GLN A 223 -15.27 4.05 -17.16
N ASP A 224 -16.06 5.09 -16.97
CA ASP A 224 -15.91 6.37 -17.67
C ASP A 224 -14.60 7.08 -17.26
N ALA A 225 -14.17 6.91 -16.02
CA ALA A 225 -12.93 7.47 -15.49
C ALA A 225 -11.66 6.72 -15.92
N GLU A 226 -11.75 5.61 -16.65
CA GLU A 226 -10.59 4.80 -17.06
C GLU A 226 -9.45 5.63 -17.69
N PRO A 227 -9.71 6.56 -18.65
CA PRO A 227 -8.64 7.35 -19.27
C PRO A 227 -7.86 8.21 -18.26
N ASP A 228 -8.54 8.68 -17.22
CA ASP A 228 -7.97 9.61 -16.24
C ASP A 228 -7.04 8.93 -15.22
N PHE A 229 -7.07 7.59 -15.15
CA PHE A 229 -6.08 6.81 -14.40
C PHE A 229 -4.72 6.70 -15.11
N ALA A 230 -4.58 7.24 -16.31
CA ALA A 230 -3.29 7.27 -17.01
C ALA A 230 -2.26 8.07 -16.20
N LEU A 231 -1.05 7.54 -16.07
CA LEU A 231 0.00 8.10 -15.22
C LEU A 231 1.17 8.63 -16.06
N THR A 232 1.62 9.85 -15.76
CA THR A 232 2.89 10.36 -16.26
C THR A 232 4.03 9.87 -15.38
N LEU A 233 4.94 9.10 -15.95
CA LEU A 233 6.14 8.58 -15.31
C LEU A 233 7.37 9.35 -15.80
N TRP A 234 8.16 9.86 -14.84
CA TRP A 234 9.40 10.57 -15.15
C TRP A 234 10.59 9.61 -15.14
N THR A 235 11.52 9.79 -16.06
CA THR A 235 12.85 9.15 -15.91
C THR A 235 13.59 9.81 -14.74
N PRO A 236 14.52 9.11 -14.06
CA PRO A 236 15.33 9.73 -13.00
C PRO A 236 16.04 11.01 -13.46
N GLN A 237 16.58 11.03 -14.67
CA GLN A 237 17.32 12.16 -15.23
C GLN A 237 16.41 13.37 -15.46
N ASP A 238 15.27 13.17 -16.13
CA ASP A 238 14.33 14.25 -16.42
C ASP A 238 13.70 14.80 -15.12
N ALA A 239 13.34 13.92 -14.19
CA ALA A 239 12.79 14.32 -12.89
C ALA A 239 13.79 15.16 -12.07
N VAL A 240 15.06 14.75 -12.04
CA VAL A 240 16.11 15.49 -11.33
C VAL A 240 16.41 16.83 -12.01
N ALA A 241 16.47 16.89 -13.33
CA ALA A 241 16.68 18.14 -14.06
C ALA A 241 15.53 19.13 -13.83
N HIS A 242 14.29 18.65 -13.90
CA HIS A 242 13.09 19.45 -13.60
C HIS A 242 13.11 19.94 -12.15
N ALA A 243 13.35 19.04 -11.18
CA ALA A 243 13.38 19.37 -9.77
C ALA A 243 14.50 20.38 -9.43
N ALA A 244 15.67 20.26 -10.04
CA ALA A 244 16.77 21.21 -9.84
C ALA A 244 16.43 22.63 -10.32
N SER A 245 15.58 22.77 -11.34
CA SER A 245 15.13 24.06 -11.86
C SER A 245 13.98 24.67 -11.06
N ARG A 246 13.15 23.83 -10.40
CA ARG A 246 11.87 24.25 -9.80
C ARG A 246 11.89 24.26 -8.28
N GLY A 247 12.68 23.35 -7.64
CA GLY A 247 12.70 23.19 -6.20
C GLY A 247 13.36 24.37 -5.49
N GLU A 248 12.78 24.79 -4.38
CA GLU A 248 13.25 25.88 -3.53
C GLU A 248 13.21 25.47 -2.06
N ARG A 249 14.06 26.06 -1.23
CA ARG A 249 13.94 25.94 0.23
C ARG A 249 12.62 26.58 0.68
N GLY A 250 11.81 25.84 1.42
CA GLY A 250 10.45 26.22 1.79
C GLY A 250 9.36 25.66 0.85
N ALA A 251 9.73 25.20 -0.36
CA ALA A 251 8.84 24.58 -1.33
C ALA A 251 9.60 23.55 -2.19
N PRO A 252 10.02 22.41 -1.60
CA PRO A 252 10.78 21.38 -2.32
C PRO A 252 9.97 20.73 -3.44
N VAL A 253 10.69 20.22 -4.45
CA VAL A 253 10.11 19.21 -5.34
C VAL A 253 10.36 17.84 -4.71
N VAL A 254 9.29 17.04 -4.58
CA VAL A 254 9.37 15.68 -4.05
C VAL A 254 9.40 14.68 -5.20
N LEU A 255 10.42 13.82 -5.20
CA LEU A 255 10.62 12.74 -6.18
C LEU A 255 10.22 11.41 -5.54
N ALA A 256 9.13 10.80 -6.02
CA ALA A 256 8.68 9.50 -5.56
C ALA A 256 9.33 8.38 -6.38
N ASP A 257 10.32 7.71 -5.82
CA ASP A 257 10.94 6.49 -6.38
C ASP A 257 9.97 5.32 -6.22
N THR A 258 9.00 5.25 -7.16
CA THR A 258 7.81 4.41 -6.99
C THR A 258 8.09 2.93 -7.18
N GLN A 259 9.08 2.57 -8.01
CA GLN A 259 9.35 1.16 -8.34
C GLN A 259 10.20 0.44 -7.28
N ASP A 260 10.76 1.20 -6.31
CA ASP A 260 11.45 0.63 -5.16
C ASP A 260 10.76 1.02 -3.84
N ASN A 261 9.44 0.94 -3.83
CA ASN A 261 8.60 1.22 -2.66
C ASN A 261 8.49 0.00 -1.73
N PRO A 262 9.07 0.04 -0.51
CA PRO A 262 8.93 -1.04 0.48
C PRO A 262 7.47 -1.35 0.86
N GLY A 263 6.57 -0.37 0.78
CA GLY A 263 5.13 -0.56 1.02
C GLY A 263 4.41 -1.34 -0.08
N ALA A 264 5.05 -1.56 -1.24
CA ALA A 264 4.50 -2.36 -2.35
C ALA A 264 5.40 -3.57 -2.68
N GLY A 265 6.21 -4.03 -1.73
CA GLY A 265 7.11 -5.17 -1.91
C GLY A 265 8.52 -4.82 -2.39
N GLY A 266 8.80 -3.57 -2.75
CA GLY A 266 10.15 -3.10 -3.07
C GLY A 266 11.13 -3.32 -1.92
N ASN A 267 12.42 -3.37 -2.22
CA ASN A 267 13.45 -3.60 -1.19
C ASN A 267 13.90 -2.31 -0.49
N GLY A 268 13.73 -1.15 -1.15
CA GLY A 268 14.20 0.14 -0.68
C GLY A 268 15.72 0.34 -0.86
N ASP A 269 16.39 -0.50 -1.65
CA ASP A 269 17.83 -0.55 -1.75
C ASP A 269 18.39 -0.23 -3.15
N THR A 270 17.53 0.12 -4.12
CA THR A 270 17.99 0.47 -5.48
C THR A 270 18.62 1.86 -5.51
N THR A 271 19.60 2.05 -6.39
CA THR A 271 20.48 3.24 -6.42
C THR A 271 20.28 4.13 -7.63
N GLY A 272 19.36 3.79 -8.55
CA GLY A 272 19.17 4.50 -9.81
C GLY A 272 18.87 6.00 -9.66
N LEU A 273 17.94 6.35 -8.75
CA LEU A 273 17.64 7.75 -8.47
C LEU A 273 18.79 8.46 -7.74
N LEU A 274 19.50 7.80 -6.83
CA LEU A 274 20.71 8.35 -6.19
C LEU A 274 21.78 8.69 -7.23
N ALA A 275 22.03 7.78 -8.17
CA ALA A 275 23.01 8.00 -9.23
C ALA A 275 22.64 9.22 -10.10
N ALA A 276 21.37 9.39 -10.43
CA ALA A 276 20.88 10.56 -11.19
C ALA A 276 21.06 11.87 -10.40
N LEU A 277 20.74 11.88 -9.11
CA LEU A 277 20.93 13.05 -8.24
C LEU A 277 22.41 13.45 -8.16
N VAL A 278 23.29 12.47 -7.95
CA VAL A 278 24.75 12.73 -7.84
C VAL A 278 25.34 13.18 -9.18
N ALA A 279 24.98 12.53 -10.30
CA ALA A 279 25.46 12.90 -11.65
C ALA A 279 25.07 14.35 -12.00
N ALA A 280 23.85 14.76 -11.63
CA ALA A 280 23.38 16.11 -11.86
C ALA A 280 23.91 17.14 -10.84
N ARG A 281 24.65 16.72 -9.81
CA ARG A 281 25.03 17.55 -8.65
C ARG A 281 23.82 18.31 -8.11
N ALA A 282 22.72 17.61 -7.90
CA ALA A 282 21.43 18.18 -7.55
C ALA A 282 21.51 19.02 -6.26
N PRO A 283 21.16 20.32 -6.31
CA PRO A 283 21.40 21.23 -5.20
C PRO A 283 20.46 20.95 -4.03
N ASP A 284 21.00 20.96 -2.81
CA ASP A 284 20.25 20.73 -1.56
C ASP A 284 19.31 19.50 -1.66
N ALA A 285 19.79 18.41 -2.27
CA ALA A 285 19.03 17.19 -2.47
C ALA A 285 19.29 16.18 -1.36
N VAL A 286 18.23 15.50 -0.94
CA VAL A 286 18.28 14.37 -0.03
C VAL A 286 17.45 13.21 -0.57
N LEU A 287 17.99 11.98 -0.49
CA LEU A 287 17.27 10.74 -0.77
C LEU A 287 17.10 9.93 0.52
N GLY A 288 15.94 9.39 0.77
CA GLY A 288 15.65 8.49 1.89
C GLY A 288 14.29 7.75 1.70
N LEU A 289 14.12 6.61 2.33
CA LEU A 289 15.12 5.86 3.05
C LEU A 289 15.84 4.90 2.10
N LEU A 290 17.14 4.88 2.07
CA LEU A 290 17.88 3.81 1.43
C LEU A 290 18.14 2.71 2.49
N ILE A 291 17.60 1.53 2.25
CA ILE A 291 17.72 0.40 3.18
C ILE A 291 19.05 -0.31 2.94
N ASP A 292 19.99 -0.07 3.84
CA ASP A 292 21.32 -0.67 3.80
C ASP A 292 21.91 -0.78 5.21
N PRO A 293 21.59 -1.86 5.95
CA PRO A 293 22.07 -2.06 7.31
C PRO A 293 23.60 -2.12 7.41
N ARG A 294 24.28 -2.70 6.41
CA ARG A 294 25.75 -2.80 6.42
C ARG A 294 26.42 -1.44 6.32
N SER A 295 25.92 -0.58 5.43
CA SER A 295 26.43 0.78 5.28
C SER A 295 26.04 1.67 6.47
N ALA A 296 24.88 1.47 7.07
CA ALA A 296 24.49 2.15 8.30
C ALA A 296 25.43 1.79 9.47
N GLU A 297 25.67 0.49 9.70
CA GLU A 297 26.65 0.01 10.72
C GLU A 297 28.05 0.56 10.45
N ARG A 298 28.53 0.50 9.18
CA ARG A 298 29.83 1.07 8.79
C ARG A 298 29.88 2.56 9.10
N ALA A 299 28.83 3.33 8.88
CA ALA A 299 28.80 4.75 9.22
C ALA A 299 28.97 4.98 10.73
N HIS A 300 28.39 4.13 11.58
CA HIS A 300 28.59 4.17 13.02
C HIS A 300 30.03 3.84 13.43
N VAL A 301 30.72 2.92 12.73
CA VAL A 301 32.12 2.63 12.96
C VAL A 301 33.02 3.79 12.51
N VAL A 302 32.71 4.41 11.36
CA VAL A 302 33.47 5.57 10.83
C VAL A 302 33.33 6.78 11.75
N GLY A 303 32.16 7.00 12.31
CA GLY A 303 31.86 8.10 13.23
C GLY A 303 31.44 9.41 12.52
N ALA A 304 30.60 10.19 13.18
CA ALA A 304 30.15 11.49 12.69
C ALA A 304 31.33 12.47 12.53
N GLY A 305 31.33 13.23 11.44
CA GLY A 305 32.40 14.17 11.08
C GLY A 305 33.53 13.57 10.26
N ALA A 306 33.62 12.25 10.14
CA ALA A 306 34.62 11.57 9.33
C ALA A 306 34.08 11.18 7.94
N SER A 307 34.99 10.88 7.01
CA SER A 307 34.71 10.47 5.64
C SER A 307 35.30 9.12 5.32
N ALA A 308 34.58 8.32 4.55
CA ALA A 308 35.05 7.03 4.06
C ALA A 308 34.46 6.71 2.67
N ASP A 309 35.03 5.68 2.04
CA ASP A 309 34.45 5.12 0.83
C ASP A 309 33.32 4.15 1.21
N PHE A 310 32.18 4.29 0.53
CA PHE A 310 30.99 3.44 0.69
C PHE A 310 30.57 2.86 -0.66
N ALA A 311 29.90 1.72 -0.61
CA ALA A 311 29.20 1.10 -1.72
C ALA A 311 27.74 0.87 -1.27
N LEU A 312 26.87 1.86 -1.52
CA LEU A 312 25.53 1.94 -0.96
C LEU A 312 24.52 1.13 -1.77
N GLY A 313 23.61 0.48 -1.08
CA GLY A 313 22.44 -0.19 -1.64
C GLY A 313 22.73 -1.48 -2.41
N ALA A 314 21.77 -1.92 -3.25
CA ALA A 314 21.82 -3.15 -4.04
C ALA A 314 22.10 -4.43 -3.23
N ILE A 315 21.70 -4.46 -1.95
CA ILE A 315 21.96 -5.58 -1.04
C ILE A 315 21.02 -6.76 -1.31
N SER A 316 19.87 -6.52 -1.94
CA SER A 316 18.88 -7.55 -2.31
C SER A 316 19.35 -8.49 -3.42
N GLY A 317 20.44 -8.13 -4.13
CA GLY A 317 20.94 -8.93 -5.25
C GLY A 317 20.03 -8.93 -6.49
N MET A 318 19.13 -7.95 -6.61
CA MET A 318 18.25 -7.83 -7.77
C MET A 318 19.07 -7.69 -9.05
N ALA A 319 18.72 -8.48 -10.08
CA ALA A 319 19.45 -8.51 -11.34
C ALA A 319 19.52 -7.11 -12.00
N GLY A 320 20.71 -6.73 -12.48
CA GLY A 320 20.95 -5.44 -13.14
C GLY A 320 21.13 -4.26 -12.16
N HIS A 321 21.04 -4.47 -10.85
CA HIS A 321 21.31 -3.44 -9.84
C HIS A 321 22.72 -3.56 -9.26
N HIS A 322 23.36 -2.41 -9.06
CA HIS A 322 24.71 -2.33 -8.54
C HIS A 322 24.79 -1.33 -7.39
N PRO A 323 25.64 -1.58 -6.38
CA PRO A 323 25.90 -0.60 -5.33
C PRO A 323 26.41 0.72 -5.92
N PHE A 324 25.98 1.83 -5.35
CA PHE A 324 26.53 3.13 -5.68
C PHE A 324 27.82 3.37 -4.89
N ALA A 325 28.95 3.30 -5.58
CA ALA A 325 30.27 3.53 -4.97
C ALA A 325 30.62 5.02 -4.97
N GLY A 326 31.11 5.51 -3.83
CA GLY A 326 31.53 6.90 -3.69
C GLY A 326 32.18 7.18 -2.35
N ARG A 327 32.76 8.38 -2.22
CA ARG A 327 33.29 8.89 -0.96
C ARG A 327 32.26 9.76 -0.28
N PHE A 328 31.93 9.42 0.96
CA PHE A 328 30.87 10.09 1.73
C PHE A 328 31.38 10.56 3.10
N GLY A 329 31.02 11.77 3.49
CA GLY A 329 31.12 12.24 4.86
C GLY A 329 29.91 11.77 5.68
N VAL A 330 30.15 11.28 6.88
CA VAL A 330 29.10 10.93 7.85
C VAL A 330 28.67 12.22 8.57
N GLU A 331 27.50 12.79 8.20
CA GLU A 331 27.03 14.04 8.81
C GLU A 331 26.36 13.78 10.17
N ARG A 332 25.56 12.70 10.29
CA ARG A 332 24.85 12.34 11.52
C ARG A 332 24.61 10.86 11.64
N LEU A 333 24.48 10.41 12.89
CA LEU A 333 24.10 9.05 13.25
C LEU A 333 22.80 9.08 14.05
N GLY A 334 21.97 8.03 13.89
CA GLY A 334 20.72 7.84 14.62
C GLY A 334 20.59 6.39 15.08
N ASP A 335 19.92 6.19 16.20
CA ASP A 335 19.63 4.86 16.75
C ASP A 335 18.38 4.19 16.14
N GLY A 336 17.65 4.95 15.30
CA GLY A 336 16.43 4.51 14.64
C GLY A 336 15.18 4.51 15.51
N HIS A 337 15.25 4.96 16.77
CA HIS A 337 14.11 5.04 17.67
C HIS A 337 13.50 6.44 17.70
N PHE A 338 12.29 6.59 17.19
CA PHE A 338 11.56 7.86 17.18
C PHE A 338 10.05 7.63 17.09
N THR A 339 9.28 8.70 17.32
CA THR A 339 7.83 8.68 17.14
C THR A 339 7.46 9.40 15.86
N CYS A 340 6.66 8.75 15.02
CA CYS A 340 6.12 9.34 13.80
C CYS A 340 5.13 10.46 14.09
N THR A 341 5.14 11.50 13.26
CA THR A 341 4.32 12.70 13.41
C THR A 341 3.34 12.94 12.26
N GLY A 342 3.61 12.33 11.10
CA GLY A 342 2.79 12.45 9.90
C GLY A 342 1.45 11.68 10.03
N PRO A 343 0.44 12.05 9.24
CA PRO A 343 -0.94 11.58 9.42
C PRO A 343 -1.10 10.05 9.36
N MET A 344 -0.32 9.37 8.50
CA MET A 344 -0.44 7.93 8.31
C MET A 344 0.09 7.11 9.50
N PHE A 345 1.23 7.53 10.06
CA PHE A 345 1.89 6.80 11.15
C PHE A 345 1.81 7.55 12.49
N LYS A 346 0.93 8.53 12.64
CA LYS A 346 0.86 9.39 13.81
C LYS A 346 0.88 8.63 15.12
N GLY A 347 1.89 8.94 15.96
CA GLY A 347 2.06 8.32 17.27
C GLY A 347 2.74 6.94 17.23
N PHE A 348 3.04 6.40 16.05
CA PHE A 348 3.72 5.11 15.94
C PHE A 348 5.17 5.24 16.39
N ARG A 349 5.60 4.33 17.28
CA ARG A 349 6.99 4.25 17.74
C ARG A 349 7.78 3.39 16.75
N MET A 350 8.61 4.03 15.93
CA MET A 350 9.47 3.34 14.98
C MET A 350 10.74 2.82 15.65
N ASN A 351 11.22 1.70 15.13
CA ASN A 351 12.58 1.22 15.31
C ASN A 351 13.10 0.80 13.93
N LEU A 352 13.92 1.65 13.33
CA LEU A 352 14.52 1.40 12.02
C LEU A 352 15.97 0.88 12.11
N GLY A 353 16.41 0.48 13.33
CA GLY A 353 17.78 0.09 13.60
C GLY A 353 18.78 1.25 13.41
N PRO A 354 20.09 1.00 13.40
CA PRO A 354 21.07 2.03 13.13
C PRO A 354 20.73 2.81 11.85
N MET A 355 20.73 4.15 11.96
CA MET A 355 20.51 5.08 10.86
C MET A 355 21.71 6.00 10.70
N ALA A 356 21.92 6.52 9.50
CA ALA A 356 22.95 7.50 9.23
C ALA A 356 22.53 8.49 8.14
N LEU A 357 22.98 9.73 8.27
CA LEU A 357 22.97 10.73 7.22
C LEU A 357 24.36 10.80 6.60
N LEU A 358 24.45 10.44 5.34
CA LEU A 358 25.67 10.54 4.55
C LEU A 358 25.56 11.68 3.54
N ARG A 359 26.67 12.31 3.23
CA ARG A 359 26.81 13.32 2.17
C ARG A 359 27.88 12.90 1.18
N GLU A 360 27.50 12.77 -0.09
CA GLU A 360 28.48 12.53 -1.16
C GLU A 360 29.37 13.78 -1.36
N GLU A 361 30.69 13.61 -1.33
CA GLU A 361 31.64 14.73 -1.20
C GLU A 361 31.70 15.64 -2.44
N ARG A 362 31.51 15.10 -3.65
CA ARG A 362 31.65 15.84 -4.91
C ARG A 362 30.39 16.62 -5.29
N SER A 363 29.23 16.01 -5.07
CA SER A 363 27.94 16.56 -5.45
C SER A 363 27.25 17.31 -4.31
N GLY A 364 27.52 16.90 -3.07
CA GLY A 364 26.82 17.38 -1.89
C GLY A 364 25.45 16.73 -1.65
N VAL A 365 25.06 15.76 -2.47
CA VAL A 365 23.80 15.01 -2.31
C VAL A 365 23.83 14.20 -1.01
N ARG A 366 22.74 14.26 -0.27
CA ARG A 366 22.59 13.54 1.00
C ARG A 366 21.78 12.27 0.84
N VAL A 367 22.10 11.27 1.64
CA VAL A 367 21.40 9.98 1.69
C VAL A 367 21.08 9.63 3.15
N VAL A 368 19.82 9.35 3.43
CA VAL A 368 19.39 8.80 4.73
C VAL A 368 19.38 7.27 4.62
N LEU A 369 20.28 6.63 5.37
CA LEU A 369 20.34 5.18 5.51
C LEU A 369 19.48 4.71 6.68
N ALA A 370 18.83 3.57 6.50
CA ALA A 370 18.13 2.84 7.56
C ALA A 370 18.45 1.34 7.47
N SER A 371 18.36 0.64 8.61
CA SER A 371 18.67 -0.79 8.70
C SER A 371 17.44 -1.70 8.54
N VAL A 372 16.25 -1.19 8.85
CA VAL A 372 15.00 -1.96 8.78
C VAL A 372 14.17 -1.47 7.60
N LYS A 373 13.64 -2.42 6.81
CA LYS A 373 12.81 -2.14 5.63
C LYS A 373 11.57 -1.33 6.02
N CYS A 374 11.49 -0.11 5.49
CA CYS A 374 10.35 0.79 5.67
C CYS A 374 10.26 1.77 4.50
N GLN A 375 9.05 2.13 4.11
CA GLN A 375 8.84 3.18 3.11
C GLN A 375 9.06 4.58 3.70
N GLY A 376 9.59 5.50 2.91
CA GLY A 376 9.82 6.89 3.32
C GLY A 376 8.52 7.71 3.34
N ALA A 377 7.65 7.49 4.35
CA ALA A 377 6.30 8.06 4.38
C ALA A 377 6.05 9.08 5.51
N ASP A 378 7.04 9.37 6.35
CA ASP A 378 6.92 10.31 7.47
C ASP A 378 8.18 11.20 7.56
N GLN A 379 8.01 12.50 7.71
CA GLN A 379 9.13 13.44 7.82
C GLN A 379 9.99 13.20 9.07
N ALA A 380 9.42 12.59 10.13
CA ALA A 380 10.20 12.25 11.34
C ALA A 380 11.37 11.29 11.02
N MET A 381 11.26 10.46 9.99
CA MET A 381 12.33 9.58 9.52
C MET A 381 13.57 10.35 9.06
N PHE A 382 13.37 11.51 8.46
CA PHE A 382 14.42 12.44 8.01
C PHE A 382 14.93 13.30 9.17
N ARG A 383 13.99 13.82 9.99
CA ARG A 383 14.31 14.66 11.15
C ARG A 383 15.15 13.93 12.19
N HIS A 384 14.96 12.61 12.33
CA HIS A 384 15.73 11.78 13.26
C HIS A 384 17.26 11.85 13.01
N VAL A 385 17.66 11.99 11.76
CA VAL A 385 19.07 12.20 11.38
C VAL A 385 19.40 13.66 11.00
N GLY A 386 18.57 14.60 11.43
CA GLY A 386 18.83 16.04 11.35
C GLY A 386 18.50 16.71 10.01
N ILE A 387 17.76 16.05 9.13
CA ILE A 387 17.23 16.65 7.90
C ILE A 387 15.83 17.21 8.16
N GLU A 388 15.63 18.49 7.87
CA GLU A 388 14.33 19.12 7.79
C GLU A 388 13.90 19.16 6.31
N PRO A 389 12.92 18.34 5.89
CA PRO A 389 12.55 18.20 4.47
C PRO A 389 12.17 19.51 3.79
N ILE A 390 11.42 20.38 4.45
CA ILE A 390 11.00 21.69 3.88
C ILE A 390 12.20 22.61 3.59
N ARG A 391 13.35 22.41 4.23
CA ARG A 391 14.57 23.19 4.00
C ARG A 391 15.42 22.68 2.84
N GLN A 392 15.05 21.54 2.26
CA GLN A 392 15.71 21.00 1.06
C GLN A 392 15.07 21.63 -0.19
N ARG A 393 15.79 21.60 -1.32
CA ARG A 393 15.21 21.93 -2.63
C ARG A 393 14.61 20.69 -3.30
N ILE A 394 15.20 19.52 -3.04
CA ILE A 394 14.77 18.25 -3.61
C ILE A 394 14.74 17.21 -2.50
N VAL A 395 13.60 16.54 -2.37
CA VAL A 395 13.44 15.40 -1.45
C VAL A 395 13.02 14.19 -2.27
N ALA A 396 13.87 13.18 -2.33
CA ALA A 396 13.56 11.91 -2.97
C ALA A 396 13.17 10.88 -1.91
N VAL A 397 12.03 10.21 -2.11
CA VAL A 397 11.49 9.21 -1.18
C VAL A 397 11.25 7.88 -1.88
N LYS A 398 11.63 6.77 -1.24
CA LYS A 398 11.28 5.42 -1.70
C LYS A 398 9.87 5.08 -1.21
N SER A 399 8.89 5.52 -1.98
CA SER A 399 7.46 5.38 -1.70
C SER A 399 6.65 5.73 -2.95
N SER A 400 5.43 5.19 -3.10
CA SER A 400 4.55 5.50 -4.24
C SER A 400 3.58 6.63 -3.94
N VAL A 401 2.82 6.55 -2.82
CA VAL A 401 1.76 7.51 -2.49
C VAL A 401 1.69 7.85 -1.00
N HIS A 402 1.98 6.92 -0.10
CA HIS A 402 1.79 7.13 1.35
C HIS A 402 2.50 8.37 1.90
N PHE A 403 3.67 8.71 1.36
CA PHE A 403 4.41 9.93 1.73
C PHE A 403 3.60 11.21 1.48
N ARG A 404 2.64 11.21 0.56
CA ARG A 404 1.87 12.40 0.20
C ARG A 404 1.11 12.98 1.39
N ALA A 405 0.66 12.13 2.34
CA ALA A 405 -0.04 12.62 3.53
C ALA A 405 0.79 13.64 4.35
N ASP A 406 2.12 13.46 4.38
CA ASP A 406 3.01 14.29 5.18
C ASP A 406 3.89 15.23 4.34
N PHE A 407 4.29 14.82 3.14
CA PHE A 407 5.20 15.60 2.29
C PHE A 407 4.49 16.50 1.26
N GLN A 408 3.31 16.12 0.76
CA GLN A 408 2.60 16.94 -0.24
C GLN A 408 2.24 18.34 0.27
N PRO A 409 1.87 18.55 1.56
CA PRO A 409 1.59 19.89 2.09
C PRO A 409 2.78 20.85 2.07
N ILE A 410 4.01 20.34 2.05
CA ILE A 410 5.23 21.15 2.00
C ILE A 410 5.86 21.23 0.61
N ALA A 411 5.36 20.39 -0.32
CA ALA A 411 5.93 20.25 -1.66
C ALA A 411 5.39 21.31 -2.62
N ARG A 412 6.26 21.89 -3.45
CA ARG A 412 5.84 22.66 -4.64
C ARG A 412 5.11 21.75 -5.63
N GLU A 413 5.64 20.57 -5.86
CA GLU A 413 5.11 19.54 -6.74
C GLU A 413 5.67 18.16 -6.37
N VAL A 414 4.98 17.12 -6.82
CA VAL A 414 5.37 15.72 -6.63
C VAL A 414 5.51 15.06 -7.99
N LEU A 415 6.68 14.50 -8.27
CA LEU A 415 6.95 13.77 -9.50
C LEU A 415 7.04 12.27 -9.21
N VAL A 416 6.32 11.46 -9.97
CA VAL A 416 6.41 9.99 -9.90
C VAL A 416 7.55 9.52 -10.78
N VAL A 417 8.61 9.00 -10.16
CA VAL A 417 9.85 8.64 -10.83
C VAL A 417 9.91 7.13 -11.06
N ARG A 418 10.15 6.76 -12.31
CA ARG A 418 10.36 5.40 -12.76
C ARG A 418 11.85 5.10 -12.76
N SER A 419 12.45 4.88 -11.58
CA SER A 419 13.78 4.26 -11.52
C SER A 419 13.64 2.75 -11.59
N PRO A 420 14.71 2.03 -12.00
CA PRO A 420 14.70 0.58 -11.95
C PRO A 420 14.37 0.08 -10.53
N GLY A 421 13.43 -0.88 -10.42
CA GLY A 421 12.96 -1.43 -9.15
C GLY A 421 12.01 -2.61 -9.37
N PRO A 422 11.74 -3.44 -8.33
CA PRO A 422 10.95 -4.66 -8.49
C PRO A 422 9.44 -4.41 -8.59
N ALA A 423 8.95 -3.25 -8.10
CA ALA A 423 7.53 -2.89 -8.11
C ALA A 423 7.22 -2.01 -9.32
N LEU A 424 7.18 -2.60 -10.52
CA LEU A 424 6.97 -1.85 -11.78
C LEU A 424 5.71 -0.97 -11.69
N ALA A 425 5.85 0.29 -12.12
CA ALA A 425 4.77 1.26 -12.03
C ALA A 425 3.71 1.09 -13.11
N ASP A 426 4.10 0.63 -14.30
CA ASP A 426 3.16 0.31 -15.39
C ASP A 426 2.81 -1.19 -15.35
N PRO A 427 1.56 -1.57 -15.03
CA PRO A 427 1.17 -2.98 -15.01
C PRO A 427 1.33 -3.70 -16.34
N ALA A 428 1.43 -3.00 -17.48
CA ALA A 428 1.67 -3.61 -18.78
C ALA A 428 3.11 -4.14 -18.96
N GLU A 429 4.02 -3.79 -18.06
CA GLU A 429 5.43 -4.22 -18.12
C GLU A 429 5.72 -5.51 -17.33
N PHE A 430 4.76 -6.02 -16.56
CA PHE A 430 4.92 -7.29 -15.87
C PHE A 430 4.83 -8.48 -16.82
N ASP A 431 5.58 -9.52 -16.52
CA ASP A 431 5.54 -10.80 -17.23
C ASP A 431 4.39 -11.68 -16.71
N TRP A 432 3.18 -11.26 -17.01
CA TRP A 432 1.94 -11.90 -16.58
C TRP A 432 1.80 -13.34 -17.09
N LYS A 433 1.37 -14.25 -16.21
CA LYS A 433 1.15 -15.67 -16.54
C LYS A 433 -0.28 -16.13 -16.28
N ARG A 434 -0.96 -15.56 -15.28
CA ARG A 434 -2.16 -16.13 -14.66
C ARG A 434 -3.37 -15.22 -14.66
N LEU A 435 -3.25 -13.97 -15.09
CA LEU A 435 -4.38 -13.05 -15.17
C LEU A 435 -5.56 -13.64 -15.97
N ARG A 436 -6.76 -13.21 -15.64
CA ARG A 436 -7.92 -13.51 -16.47
C ARG A 436 -7.77 -12.90 -17.87
N ARG A 437 -8.15 -13.67 -18.88
CA ARG A 437 -8.05 -13.26 -20.29
C ARG A 437 -8.91 -12.04 -20.56
N GLY A 438 -8.42 -11.13 -21.39
CA GLY A 438 -9.12 -9.95 -21.86
C GLY A 438 -9.08 -8.77 -20.90
N ILE A 439 -8.51 -8.90 -19.68
CA ILE A 439 -8.27 -7.75 -18.82
C ILE A 439 -7.26 -6.80 -19.46
N ARG A 440 -7.51 -5.50 -19.43
CA ARG A 440 -6.55 -4.51 -19.89
C ARG A 440 -5.45 -4.32 -18.84
N LEU A 441 -4.20 -4.38 -19.27
CA LEU A 441 -3.03 -4.32 -18.39
C LEU A 441 -2.73 -2.91 -17.86
N ARG A 442 -3.38 -1.90 -18.42
CA ARG A 442 -3.38 -0.51 -17.94
C ARG A 442 -4.57 0.23 -18.56
N PRO A 443 -4.90 1.44 -18.09
CA PRO A 443 -5.97 2.25 -18.68
C PRO A 443 -5.80 2.40 -20.18
N LEU A 444 -6.84 2.06 -20.96
CA LEU A 444 -6.89 2.04 -22.42
C LEU A 444 -5.73 1.25 -23.11
N GLY A 445 -5.02 0.44 -22.35
CA GLY A 445 -3.84 -0.30 -22.79
C GLY A 445 -4.13 -1.67 -23.41
N PRO A 446 -3.07 -2.46 -23.66
CA PRO A 446 -3.20 -3.79 -24.24
C PRO A 446 -3.96 -4.73 -23.31
N ARG A 447 -4.67 -5.68 -23.90
CA ARG A 447 -5.34 -6.75 -23.16
C ARG A 447 -4.40 -7.93 -22.94
N PHE A 448 -4.53 -8.58 -21.77
CA PHE A 448 -3.81 -9.83 -21.54
C PHE A 448 -4.28 -10.87 -22.54
N PRO A 449 -3.36 -11.48 -23.32
CA PRO A 449 -3.71 -12.32 -24.46
C PRO A 449 -4.42 -13.60 -24.01
N ALA A 450 -5.29 -14.10 -24.88
CA ALA A 450 -5.66 -15.49 -24.83
C ALA A 450 -4.39 -16.35 -25.09
N PRO A 451 -4.22 -17.57 -24.46
CA PRO A 451 -3.19 -18.47 -24.91
C PRO A 451 -3.33 -18.64 -26.43
N ALA A 452 -2.20 -18.60 -27.13
CA ALA A 452 -2.18 -18.97 -28.53
C ALA A 452 -2.92 -20.30 -28.66
N GLN A 453 -3.98 -20.35 -29.48
CA GLN A 453 -4.59 -21.62 -29.81
C GLN A 453 -3.45 -22.49 -30.32
N ALA A 454 -3.19 -23.60 -29.65
CA ALA A 454 -2.31 -24.62 -30.18
C ALA A 454 -2.89 -24.93 -31.56
N LEU A 455 -2.19 -24.50 -32.61
CA LEU A 455 -2.50 -24.91 -33.97
C LEU A 455 -2.39 -26.43 -33.97
N GLN A 456 -3.55 -27.11 -33.98
CA GLN A 456 -3.63 -28.54 -34.20
C GLN A 456 -3.26 -28.87 -35.62
#